data_52f53875a47b1d5566942b7eea07eed6
#
_entry.id   52f53875a47b1d5566942b7eea07eed6
#
_cell.length_a   1.000
_cell.length_b   1.000
_cell.length_c   1.000
_cell.angle_alpha   90.00
_cell.angle_beta   90.00
_cell.angle_gamma   90.00
#
_symmetry.space_group_name_H-M   'P 1'
#
loop_
_entity.id
_entity.type
_entity.pdbx_description
1 polymer ?
#
loop_
_entity_poly.entity_id
_entity_poly.type
_entity_poly.pdbx_seq_one_letter_code
_entity_poly.pdbx_strand_id
1 'polypeptide(L)'
;MIIPNTIKIGGQDISVINKERLDNDILGDICIAEGILRIADNFKNKKQCQSSKIATFIHEVVHGILDTMGEFDLSGNEKFVSTFSSLLIDPIEEIIKANTNTIININTPLSDTNKQKEQNMED
;
A
#
# COMPACT_ATOMS: atom_id res chain seq x y z
N MET A 1 4.53 -7.13 -0.73
CA MET A 1 3.30 -6.30 -0.61
C MET A 1 2.63 -6.23 -1.98
N ILE A 2 1.32 -6.39 -1.99
CA ILE A 2 0.51 -6.31 -3.20
C ILE A 2 -0.31 -5.05 -3.12
N ILE A 3 -0.33 -4.28 -4.20
CA ILE A 3 -1.12 -3.04 -4.25
C ILE A 3 -2.57 -3.42 -4.55
N PRO A 4 -3.51 -3.02 -3.68
CA PRO A 4 -4.92 -3.36 -3.90
C PRO A 4 -5.54 -2.55 -5.03
N ASN A 5 -6.67 -3.03 -5.54
CA ASN A 5 -7.41 -2.31 -6.58
C ASN A 5 -8.29 -1.20 -6.02
N THR A 6 -8.58 -1.25 -4.73
CA THR A 6 -9.43 -0.26 -4.04
C THR A 6 -8.97 -0.13 -2.61
N ILE A 7 -8.96 1.10 -2.11
CA ILE A 7 -8.66 1.36 -0.70
C ILE A 7 -9.72 2.33 -0.17
N LYS A 8 -9.81 2.44 1.15
CA LYS A 8 -10.66 3.44 1.78
C LYS A 8 -9.80 4.48 2.47
N ILE A 9 -10.17 5.74 2.28
CA ILE A 9 -9.56 6.85 3.01
C ILE A 9 -10.72 7.67 3.57
N GLY A 10 -10.80 7.77 4.89
CA GLY A 10 -11.89 8.47 5.54
C GLY A 10 -13.26 7.93 5.18
N GLY A 11 -13.35 6.62 4.92
CA GLY A 11 -14.62 5.99 4.55
C GLY A 11 -14.96 6.06 3.08
N GLN A 12 -14.20 6.83 2.30
CA GLN A 12 -14.44 6.94 0.86
C GLN A 12 -13.65 5.89 0.10
N ASP A 13 -14.30 5.23 -0.86
CA ASP A 13 -13.61 4.27 -1.72
C ASP A 13 -12.76 5.01 -2.75
N ILE A 14 -11.51 4.59 -2.86
CA ILE A 14 -10.56 5.14 -3.82
C ILE A 14 -10.15 4.01 -4.74
N SER A 15 -10.40 4.17 -6.03
CA SER A 15 -9.96 3.20 -7.04
C SER A 15 -8.49 3.38 -7.33
N VAL A 16 -7.74 2.28 -7.36
CA VAL A 16 -6.31 2.30 -7.65
C VAL A 16 -6.15 1.82 -9.09
N ILE A 17 -5.65 2.68 -9.95
CA ILE A 17 -5.59 2.44 -11.39
C ILE A 17 -4.14 2.50 -11.86
N ASN A 18 -3.74 1.47 -12.60
CA ASN A 18 -2.43 1.48 -13.27
C ASN A 18 -2.62 2.01 -14.68
N LYS A 19 -1.77 2.95 -15.06
CA LYS A 19 -1.75 3.50 -16.40
C LYS A 19 -0.37 3.23 -17.00
N GLU A 20 -0.32 3.00 -18.30
CA GLU A 20 0.95 2.78 -18.94
C GLU A 20 1.87 3.98 -18.71
N ARG A 21 1.30 5.17 -18.76
CA ARG A 21 2.01 6.43 -18.58
C ARG A 21 1.05 7.50 -18.10
N LEU A 22 1.53 8.41 -17.28
CA LEU A 22 0.74 9.55 -16.84
C LEU A 22 1.25 10.83 -17.48
N ASP A 23 0.36 11.80 -17.65
CA ASP A 23 0.72 13.10 -18.21
C ASP A 23 1.78 13.77 -17.35
N ASN A 24 2.62 14.59 -17.96
CA ASN A 24 3.71 15.29 -17.27
C ASN A 24 4.75 14.35 -16.69
N ASP A 25 4.74 13.10 -17.14
CA ASP A 25 5.77 12.12 -16.77
C ASP A 25 5.95 12.04 -15.26
N ILE A 26 4.85 11.84 -14.55
CA ILE A 26 4.86 11.67 -13.09
C ILE A 26 4.69 10.20 -12.74
N LEU A 27 5.10 9.84 -11.52
CA LEU A 27 5.02 8.46 -11.05
C LEU A 27 3.61 8.06 -10.65
N GLY A 28 2.85 8.98 -10.10
CA GLY A 28 1.49 8.73 -9.67
C GLY A 28 0.82 10.00 -9.22
N ASP A 29 -0.47 9.91 -8.96
CA ASP A 29 -1.24 11.02 -8.38
C ASP A 29 -2.48 10.47 -7.69
N ILE A 30 -3.13 11.31 -6.92
CA ILE A 30 -4.39 10.97 -6.27
C ILE A 30 -5.31 12.18 -6.32
N CYS A 31 -6.58 11.93 -6.54
CA CYS A 31 -7.61 12.95 -6.47
C CYS A 31 -8.74 12.42 -5.59
N ILE A 32 -8.83 12.94 -4.38
CA ILE A 32 -9.84 12.50 -3.42
C ILE A 32 -11.24 12.81 -3.94
N ALA A 33 -11.42 13.98 -4.57
CA ALA A 33 -12.73 14.36 -5.09
C ALA A 33 -13.25 13.38 -6.14
N GLU A 34 -12.36 12.79 -6.92
CA GLU A 34 -12.73 11.82 -7.94
C GLU A 34 -12.69 10.38 -7.43
N GLY A 35 -12.06 10.16 -6.28
CA GLY A 35 -11.91 8.82 -5.74
C GLY A 35 -10.96 7.95 -6.54
N ILE A 36 -9.88 8.53 -7.06
CA ILE A 36 -8.94 7.82 -7.93
C ILE A 36 -7.49 8.07 -7.51
N LEU A 37 -6.74 6.98 -7.42
CA LEU A 37 -5.29 7.00 -7.26
C LEU A 37 -4.69 6.31 -8.47
N ARG A 38 -3.76 6.97 -9.17
CA ARG A 38 -3.17 6.40 -10.38
C ARG A 38 -1.69 6.16 -10.18
N ILE A 39 -1.19 5.08 -10.76
CA ILE A 39 0.22 4.72 -10.73
C ILE A 39 0.66 4.49 -12.17
N ALA A 40 1.78 5.09 -12.56
CA ALA A 40 2.33 4.90 -13.88
C ALA A 40 3.14 3.61 -13.93
N ASP A 41 2.93 2.80 -14.97
CA ASP A 41 3.76 1.62 -15.18
C ASP A 41 5.16 2.02 -15.66
N ASN A 42 5.26 3.16 -16.35
CA ASN A 42 6.52 3.65 -16.89
C ASN A 42 6.76 5.09 -16.47
N PHE A 43 8.02 5.41 -16.22
CA PHE A 43 8.44 6.75 -15.87
C PHE A 43 9.71 7.06 -16.64
N LYS A 44 9.70 8.15 -17.43
CA LYS A 44 10.82 8.56 -18.26
C LYS A 44 11.36 7.39 -19.09
N ASN A 45 10.44 6.70 -19.76
CA ASN A 45 10.73 5.59 -20.67
C ASN A 45 11.35 4.37 -19.99
N LYS A 46 11.19 4.25 -18.66
CA LYS A 46 11.63 3.08 -17.93
C LYS A 46 10.45 2.46 -17.22
N LYS A 47 10.35 1.15 -17.28
CA LYS A 47 9.29 0.43 -16.57
C LYS A 47 9.58 0.46 -15.07
N GLN A 48 8.59 0.82 -14.28
CA GLN A 48 8.72 0.82 -12.83
C GLN A 48 8.68 -0.60 -12.30
N CYS A 49 9.61 -0.93 -11.41
CA CYS A 49 9.58 -2.21 -10.73
C CYS A 49 8.51 -2.18 -9.62
N GLN A 50 8.19 -3.35 -9.08
CA GLN A 50 7.13 -3.45 -8.08
C GLN A 50 7.42 -2.61 -6.83
N SER A 51 8.66 -2.61 -6.35
CA SER A 51 9.00 -1.83 -5.16
C SER A 51 8.83 -0.33 -5.42
N SER A 52 9.14 0.14 -6.62
CA SER A 52 8.92 1.54 -6.97
C SER A 52 7.44 1.88 -7.01
N LYS A 53 6.61 0.98 -7.54
CA LYS A 53 5.16 1.19 -7.57
C LYS A 53 4.58 1.22 -6.16
N ILE A 54 5.06 0.36 -5.27
CA ILE A 54 4.62 0.35 -3.89
C ILE A 54 4.96 1.67 -3.22
N ALA A 55 6.19 2.16 -3.42
CA ALA A 55 6.59 3.45 -2.85
C ALA A 55 5.70 4.57 -3.38
N THR A 56 5.39 4.56 -4.67
CA THR A 56 4.50 5.54 -5.27
C THR A 56 3.10 5.44 -4.65
N PHE A 57 2.59 4.22 -4.52
CA PHE A 57 1.27 4.00 -3.93
C PHE A 57 1.19 4.59 -2.51
N ILE A 58 2.15 4.26 -1.66
CA ILE A 58 2.16 4.76 -0.28
C ILE A 58 2.29 6.29 -0.26
N HIS A 59 3.12 6.85 -1.15
CA HIS A 59 3.29 8.30 -1.27
C HIS A 59 1.95 8.96 -1.59
N GLU A 60 1.21 8.42 -2.55
CA GLU A 60 -0.08 9.01 -2.92
C GLU A 60 -1.13 8.81 -1.84
N VAL A 61 -1.09 7.69 -1.11
CA VAL A 61 -1.99 7.49 0.02
C VAL A 61 -1.77 8.56 1.08
N VAL A 62 -0.51 8.92 1.35
CA VAL A 62 -0.21 9.97 2.33
C VAL A 62 -0.80 11.30 1.86
N HIS A 63 -0.65 11.66 0.58
CA HIS A 63 -1.30 12.84 0.04
C HIS A 63 -2.82 12.79 0.27
N GLY A 64 -3.42 11.65 -0.03
CA GLY A 64 -4.87 11.47 0.12
C GLY A 64 -5.34 11.62 1.55
N ILE A 65 -4.58 11.10 2.50
CA ILE A 65 -4.92 11.23 3.93
C ILE A 65 -4.83 12.69 4.35
N LEU A 66 -3.75 13.38 3.98
CA LEU A 66 -3.57 14.77 4.34
C LEU A 66 -4.65 15.65 3.71
N ASP A 67 -4.99 15.38 2.46
CA ASP A 67 -6.07 16.12 1.78
C ASP A 67 -7.40 15.89 2.46
N THR A 68 -7.68 14.66 2.88
CA THR A 68 -8.91 14.34 3.60
C THR A 68 -8.96 15.04 4.95
N MET A 69 -7.82 15.21 5.59
CA MET A 69 -7.72 15.93 6.85
C MET A 69 -7.85 17.45 6.67
N GLY A 70 -7.74 17.93 5.44
CA GLY A 70 -7.72 19.36 5.19
C GLY A 70 -6.35 19.98 5.42
N GLU A 71 -5.30 19.15 5.54
CA GLU A 71 -3.93 19.62 5.76
C GLU A 71 -3.25 19.86 4.40
N PHE A 72 -3.78 20.83 3.66
CA PHE A 72 -3.34 21.06 2.29
C PHE A 72 -1.90 21.59 2.20
N ASP A 73 -1.49 22.41 3.15
CA ASP A 73 -0.11 22.91 3.17
C ASP A 73 0.86 21.74 3.35
N LEU A 74 0.54 20.82 4.23
CA LEU A 74 1.39 19.68 4.50
C LEU A 74 1.39 18.72 3.32
N SER A 75 0.22 18.51 2.70
CA SER A 75 0.12 17.69 1.51
C SER A 75 0.93 18.29 0.37
N GLY A 76 1.03 19.60 0.28
CA GLY A 76 1.84 20.26 -0.74
C GLY A 76 3.33 20.27 -0.45
N ASN A 77 3.73 19.81 0.73
CA ASN A 77 5.14 19.77 1.11
C ASN A 77 5.71 18.41 0.70
N GLU A 78 6.29 18.35 -0.50
CA GLU A 78 6.78 17.08 -1.06
C GLU A 78 7.90 16.47 -0.23
N LYS A 79 8.72 17.28 0.40
CA LYS A 79 9.76 16.73 1.26
C LYS A 79 9.16 15.99 2.45
N PHE A 80 8.14 16.57 3.05
CA PHE A 80 7.44 15.90 4.16
C PHE A 80 6.79 14.62 3.69
N VAL A 81 6.01 14.69 2.60
CA VAL A 81 5.27 13.53 2.11
C VAL A 81 6.23 12.41 1.72
N SER A 82 7.29 12.72 0.99
CA SER A 82 8.26 11.71 0.55
C SER A 82 8.97 11.07 1.74
N THR A 83 9.37 11.86 2.73
CA THR A 83 10.07 11.32 3.89
C THR A 83 9.13 10.47 4.73
N PHE A 84 7.93 10.99 5.01
CA PHE A 84 6.97 10.27 5.84
C PHE A 84 6.55 8.96 5.19
N SER A 85 6.21 9.00 3.89
CA SER A 85 5.76 7.80 3.18
C SER A 85 6.86 6.75 3.11
N SER A 86 8.10 7.16 2.89
CA SER A 86 9.20 6.19 2.83
C SER A 86 9.43 5.51 4.18
N LEU A 87 9.20 6.23 5.28
CA LEU A 87 9.36 5.65 6.61
C LEU A 87 8.19 4.75 7.00
N LEU A 88 7.05 4.87 6.32
CA LEU A 88 5.89 4.01 6.58
C LEU A 88 6.04 2.62 6.01
N ILE A 89 6.87 2.44 4.98
CA ILE A 89 6.91 1.18 4.24
C ILE A 89 7.32 0.01 5.14
N ASP A 90 8.38 0.17 5.91
CA ASP A 90 8.87 -0.92 6.75
C ASP A 90 7.84 -1.39 7.79
N PRO A 91 7.25 -0.51 8.62
CA PRO A 91 6.25 -0.99 9.57
C PRO A 91 5.03 -1.60 8.89
N ILE A 92 4.61 -1.08 7.73
CA ILE A 92 3.49 -1.67 7.01
C ILE A 92 3.86 -3.09 6.55
N GLU A 93 5.05 -3.26 6.00
CA GLU A 93 5.50 -4.59 5.56
C GLU A 93 5.61 -5.56 6.73
N GLU A 94 6.07 -5.09 7.89
CA GLU A 94 6.14 -5.94 9.08
C GLU A 94 4.76 -6.39 9.54
N ILE A 95 3.78 -5.49 9.50
CA ILE A 95 2.41 -5.83 9.87
C ILE A 95 1.84 -6.88 8.90
N ILE A 96 2.05 -6.67 7.60
CA ILE A 96 1.56 -7.60 6.59
C ILE A 96 2.22 -8.97 6.76
N LYS A 97 3.53 -9.00 7.00
CA LYS A 97 4.26 -10.24 7.19
C LYS A 97 3.73 -11.01 8.40
N ALA A 98 3.48 -10.32 9.51
CA ALA A 98 2.96 -10.96 10.71
C ALA A 98 1.58 -11.56 10.46
N ASN A 99 0.72 -10.85 9.74
CA ASN A 99 -0.62 -11.35 9.45
C ASN A 99 -0.61 -12.47 8.43
N THR A 100 0.28 -12.41 7.46
CA THR A 100 0.41 -13.49 6.49
C THR A 100 0.86 -14.78 7.17
N ASN A 101 1.82 -14.70 8.08
CA ASN A 101 2.28 -15.87 8.82
C ASN A 101 1.16 -16.44 9.67
N THR A 102 0.35 -15.59 10.29
CA THR A 102 -0.78 -16.02 11.09
C THR A 102 -1.80 -16.77 10.23
N ILE A 103 -2.11 -16.25 9.05
CA ILE A 103 -3.05 -16.90 8.14
C ILE A 103 -2.52 -18.25 7.70
N ILE A 104 -1.23 -18.35 7.38
CA ILE A 104 -0.62 -19.61 6.98
C ILE A 104 -0.73 -20.63 8.11
N ASN A 105 -0.46 -20.22 9.34
CA ASN A 105 -0.56 -21.12 10.48
C ASN A 105 -1.97 -21.63 10.68
N ILE A 106 -2.97 -20.76 10.53
CA ILE A 106 -4.35 -21.14 10.68
C ILE A 106 -4.75 -22.18 9.64
N ASN A 107 -4.25 -22.05 8.41
CA ASN A 107 -4.63 -22.92 7.32
C ASN A 107 -3.79 -24.18 7.22
N THR A 108 -2.75 -24.32 8.03
CA THR A 108 -1.91 -25.52 8.00
C THR A 108 -2.67 -26.67 8.61
N PRO A 109 -2.74 -27.83 7.95
CA PRO A 109 -3.41 -28.99 8.51
C PRO A 109 -2.76 -29.40 9.82
N LEU A 110 -3.59 -29.63 10.84
CA LEU A 110 -3.06 -30.05 12.13
C LEU A 110 -2.54 -31.47 12.08
N SER A 111 -3.08 -32.29 11.22
CA SER A 111 -2.64 -33.66 11.11
C SER A 111 -1.20 -33.76 10.67
N ASP A 112 -0.73 -32.76 9.97
CA ASP A 112 0.65 -32.78 9.57
C ASP A 112 1.59 -32.43 10.66
N THR A 113 1.10 -31.64 11.54
CA THR A 113 1.93 -31.20 12.59
C THR A 113 1.47 -31.71 13.83
N ASN A 114 0.54 -31.90 13.95
CA ASN A 114 0.04 -32.19 14.98
C ASN A 114 -0.27 -33.09 15.40
N LYS A 115 -0.38 -33.44 14.78
CA LYS A 115 -0.52 -34.36 15.50
C LYS A 115 0.25 -34.15 16.61
N GLN A 116 0.99 -33.32 16.68
CA GLN A 116 1.68 -33.04 17.75
C GLN A 116 1.22 -31.87 18.33
N LYS A 117 0.45 -31.25 18.05
CA LYS A 117 -0.03 -30.25 18.59
C LYS A 117 -1.21 -30.39 19.14
N GLU A 118 -1.79 -31.14 18.85
CA GLU A 118 -2.92 -31.24 19.22
C GLU A 118 -2.87 -31.60 20.43
N GLN A 119 -1.95 -31.84 20.71
CA GLN A 119 -1.76 -32.09 21.70
C GLN A 119 -1.28 -31.10 22.24
N ASN A 120 -0.80 -30.37 22.03
CA ASN A 120 -0.52 -29.34 22.45
C ASN A 120 -1.11 -28.35 22.35
N MET A 121 -1.60 -28.25 21.79
CA MET A 121 -2.20 -27.46 21.58
C MET A 121 -2.57 -27.03 22.02
N GLU A 122 -2.15 -27.26 22.16
CA GLU A 122 -2.28 -26.99 22.32
C GLU A 122 -1.99 -26.40 22.37
N ASP A 123 -1.41 -26.37 22.13
CA ASP A 123 -0.97 -25.92 22.05
C ASP A 123 -0.97 -25.59 22.04
#